data_cece1dae8ea8df547c9f3ea2b5757f1c
#
_entry.id   cece1dae8ea8df547c9f3ea2b5757f1c
#
_cell.length_a   1.000
_cell.length_b   1.000
_cell.length_c   1.000
_cell.angle_alpha   90.00
_cell.angle_beta   90.00
_cell.angle_gamma   90.00
#
_symmetry.space_group_name_H-M   'P 1'
#
loop_
_entity.id
_entity.type
_entity.pdbx_description
1 polymer ?
#
loop_
_entity_poly.entity_id
_entity_poly.type
_entity_poly.pdbx_seq_one_letter_code
_entity_poly.pdbx_strand_id
1 'polypeptide(L)'
;SSSYAWTGNDFTIMADRIEVPAAFGLPDGFWRLEIWTDGMLRAASTAVVGVEPPPPVISNIQFGALATATGTKLTTAVAGADQLLMFFDYSGMEVVRNVRWVVFYDGALKYQSNEVTWLAGGSGRSWVGYTGPAPVEAGTWHFELFVDGESRGESEIVLP
;
A
#
# COMPACT_ATOMS: atom_id res chain seq x y z
N SER A 1 -18.46 -7.57 16.02
CA SER A 1 -18.61 -6.57 14.93
C SER A 1 -20.06 -6.11 14.86
N SER A 2 -20.26 -4.81 14.72
CA SER A 2 -21.56 -4.21 14.49
C SER A 2 -21.76 -3.96 13.00
N SER A 3 -22.95 -4.24 12.48
CA SER A 3 -23.31 -3.87 11.11
C SER A 3 -24.53 -2.96 11.12
N TYR A 4 -24.48 -1.90 10.32
CA TYR A 4 -25.57 -0.92 10.22
C TYR A 4 -26.00 -0.79 8.76
N ALA A 5 -27.32 -0.69 8.52
CA ALA A 5 -27.82 -0.24 7.23
C ALA A 5 -27.65 1.28 7.16
N TRP A 6 -26.89 1.75 6.18
CA TRP A 6 -26.75 3.18 5.93
C TRP A 6 -28.03 3.74 5.29
N THR A 7 -28.69 4.64 5.99
CA THR A 7 -29.93 5.28 5.51
C THR A 7 -29.82 6.82 5.47
N GLY A 8 -28.63 7.37 5.69
CA GLY A 8 -28.40 8.81 5.82
C GLY A 8 -27.94 9.50 4.54
N ASN A 9 -28.07 10.81 4.52
CA ASN A 9 -27.52 11.68 3.50
C ASN A 9 -26.01 11.88 3.70
N ASP A 10 -25.32 12.40 2.69
CA ASP A 10 -23.88 12.37 2.45
C ASP A 10 -22.91 12.89 3.55
N PHE A 11 -23.39 13.43 4.67
CA PHE A 11 -22.55 14.09 5.68
C PHE A 11 -22.92 13.74 7.12
N THR A 12 -23.23 12.49 7.42
CA THR A 12 -23.47 12.08 8.80
C THR A 12 -22.17 11.59 9.43
N ILE A 13 -21.79 12.17 10.56
CA ILE A 13 -20.69 11.64 11.38
C ILE A 13 -21.23 10.41 12.12
N MET A 14 -20.66 9.24 11.84
CA MET A 14 -20.90 8.03 12.60
C MET A 14 -19.75 7.84 13.61
N ALA A 15 -20.11 7.51 14.84
CA ALA A 15 -19.15 7.10 15.85
C ALA A 15 -19.53 5.71 16.36
N ASP A 16 -18.57 4.81 16.36
CA ASP A 16 -18.65 3.53 17.07
C ASP A 16 -17.50 3.43 18.04
N ARG A 17 -17.69 2.73 19.14
CA ARG A 17 -16.69 2.59 20.20
C ARG A 17 -16.70 1.17 20.74
N ILE A 18 -15.51 0.71 21.12
CA ILE A 18 -15.34 -0.49 21.92
C ILE A 18 -15.27 -0.07 23.38
N GLU A 19 -16.21 -0.54 24.18
CA GLU A 19 -16.19 -0.37 25.62
C GLU A 19 -15.53 -1.58 26.27
N VAL A 20 -14.45 -1.35 27.00
CA VAL A 20 -13.78 -2.37 27.78
C VAL A 20 -13.98 -2.03 29.25
N PRO A 21 -14.43 -2.96 30.12
CA PRO A 21 -14.54 -2.70 31.53
C PRO A 21 -13.19 -2.20 32.09
N ALA A 22 -13.22 -1.12 32.85
CA ALA A 22 -12.01 -0.45 33.35
C ALA A 22 -11.04 -1.37 34.11
N ALA A 23 -11.56 -2.47 34.69
CA ALA A 23 -10.75 -3.47 35.38
C ALA A 23 -9.85 -4.32 34.46
N PHE A 24 -10.10 -4.36 33.15
CA PHE A 24 -9.34 -5.21 32.24
C PHE A 24 -8.42 -4.41 31.31
N GLY A 25 -8.68 -3.11 31.11
CA GLY A 25 -7.96 -2.29 30.14
C GLY A 25 -8.08 -2.82 28.69
N LEU A 26 -7.48 -2.12 27.74
CA LEU A 26 -7.27 -2.64 26.40
C LEU A 26 -6.00 -3.50 26.41
N PRO A 27 -6.02 -4.74 25.93
CA PRO A 27 -4.80 -5.53 25.75
C PRO A 27 -3.78 -4.81 24.87
N ASP A 28 -2.50 -5.00 25.19
CA ASP A 28 -1.40 -4.53 24.37
C ASP A 28 -1.49 -5.12 22.96
N GLY A 29 -1.17 -4.32 21.96
CA GLY A 29 -1.20 -4.76 20.56
C GLY A 29 -1.74 -3.71 19.59
N PHE A 30 -2.05 -4.20 18.40
CA PHE A 30 -2.58 -3.39 17.30
C PHE A 30 -4.08 -3.57 17.20
N TRP A 31 -4.81 -2.49 17.42
CA TRP A 31 -6.26 -2.45 17.32
C TRP A 31 -6.62 -1.82 15.98
N ARG A 32 -7.20 -2.58 15.06
CA ARG A 32 -7.59 -2.12 13.74
C ARG A 32 -9.11 -1.94 13.65
N LEU A 33 -9.53 -0.72 13.34
CA LEU A 33 -10.90 -0.39 12.96
C LEU A 33 -10.98 -0.40 11.43
N GLU A 34 -12.00 -1.07 10.90
CA GLU A 34 -12.25 -1.13 9.46
C GLU A 34 -13.68 -0.70 9.16
N ILE A 35 -13.85 0.08 8.11
CA ILE A 35 -15.14 0.48 7.57
C ILE A 35 -15.35 -0.22 6.24
N TRP A 36 -16.37 -1.04 6.18
CA TRP A 36 -16.75 -1.80 5.00
C TRP A 36 -18.11 -1.31 4.48
N THR A 37 -18.24 -1.13 3.16
CA THR A 37 -19.53 -0.88 2.49
C THR A 37 -19.62 -1.78 1.26
N ASP A 38 -20.76 -2.46 1.12
CA ASP A 38 -21.03 -3.39 0.01
C ASP A 38 -19.93 -4.45 -0.16
N GLY A 39 -19.40 -4.97 0.96
CA GLY A 39 -18.33 -5.97 0.97
C GLY A 39 -16.95 -5.45 0.58
N MET A 40 -16.77 -4.14 0.42
CA MET A 40 -15.51 -3.50 0.10
C MET A 40 -14.97 -2.72 1.29
N LEU A 41 -13.68 -2.90 1.62
CA LEU A 41 -12.99 -2.09 2.61
C LEU A 41 -12.82 -0.65 2.07
N ARG A 42 -13.36 0.32 2.79
CA ARG A 42 -13.35 1.74 2.40
C ARG A 42 -12.36 2.58 3.21
N ALA A 43 -12.21 2.25 4.48
CA ALA A 43 -11.26 2.92 5.34
C ALA A 43 -10.78 1.98 6.43
N ALA A 44 -9.59 2.25 6.94
CA ALA A 44 -9.06 1.60 8.11
C ALA A 44 -8.26 2.59 8.95
N SER A 45 -8.23 2.35 10.27
CA SER A 45 -7.37 3.07 11.20
C SER A 45 -6.81 2.09 12.22
N THR A 46 -5.64 2.39 12.78
CA THR A 46 -5.02 1.55 13.80
C THR A 46 -4.71 2.38 15.04
N ALA A 47 -5.10 1.86 16.21
CA ALA A 47 -4.61 2.30 17.50
C ALA A 47 -3.60 1.28 18.04
N VAL A 48 -2.52 1.77 18.63
CA VAL A 48 -1.47 0.93 19.22
C VAL A 48 -1.49 1.11 20.73
N VAL A 49 -1.52 0.00 21.44
CA VAL A 49 -1.56 -0.02 22.91
C VAL A 49 -0.38 -0.83 23.43
N GLY A 50 0.46 -0.21 24.27
CA GLY A 50 1.53 -0.88 25.02
C GLY A 50 2.69 -1.48 24.23
N VAL A 51 2.70 -1.36 22.88
CA VAL A 51 3.74 -1.90 22.00
C VAL A 51 4.21 -0.86 21.01
N GLU A 52 5.47 -0.93 20.60
CA GLU A 52 5.98 -0.12 19.48
C GLU A 52 5.72 -0.84 18.17
N PRO A 53 5.11 -0.18 17.15
CA PRO A 53 4.95 -0.79 15.84
C PRO A 53 6.31 -1.07 15.21
N PRO A 54 6.52 -2.27 14.64
CA PRO A 54 7.74 -2.53 13.89
C PRO A 54 7.87 -1.56 12.71
N PRO A 55 9.11 -1.18 12.34
CA PRO A 55 9.33 -0.36 11.16
C PRO A 55 8.90 -1.13 9.90
N PRO A 56 8.36 -0.43 8.88
CA PRO A 56 8.08 -1.04 7.59
C PRO A 56 9.36 -1.56 6.93
N VAL A 57 9.29 -2.78 6.41
CA VAL A 57 10.38 -3.42 5.64
C VAL A 57 9.87 -3.77 4.26
N ILE A 58 10.61 -3.36 3.24
CA ILE A 58 10.38 -3.70 1.83
C ILE A 58 11.55 -4.57 1.36
N SER A 59 11.26 -5.68 0.72
CA SER A 59 12.26 -6.65 0.32
C SER A 59 11.85 -7.41 -0.96
N ASN A 60 12.74 -8.28 -1.46
CA ASN A 60 12.49 -9.15 -2.61
C ASN A 60 11.90 -8.40 -3.81
N ILE A 61 12.51 -7.26 -4.17
CA ILE A 61 12.05 -6.40 -5.25
C ILE A 61 12.31 -7.09 -6.61
N GLN A 62 11.29 -7.07 -7.47
CA GLN A 62 11.35 -7.63 -8.82
C GLN A 62 10.58 -6.73 -9.78
N PHE A 63 11.05 -6.62 -11.02
CA PHE A 63 10.32 -5.90 -12.06
C PHE A 63 9.57 -6.85 -13.00
N GLY A 64 8.44 -6.39 -13.51
CA GLY A 64 7.62 -7.14 -14.46
C GLY A 64 6.52 -6.28 -15.06
N ALA A 65 5.69 -6.93 -15.88
CA ALA A 65 4.43 -6.40 -16.36
C ALA A 65 3.31 -7.33 -15.92
N LEU A 66 2.08 -6.84 -15.87
CA LEU A 66 0.89 -7.51 -15.37
C LEU A 66 1.03 -7.98 -13.91
N ALA A 67 -0.04 -7.91 -13.16
CA ALA A 67 -0.11 -8.34 -11.78
C ALA A 67 -1.40 -9.09 -11.51
N THR A 68 -1.37 -10.01 -10.55
CA THR A 68 -2.58 -10.58 -9.95
C THR A 68 -3.01 -9.74 -8.74
N ALA A 69 -4.21 -9.94 -8.26
CA ALA A 69 -4.68 -9.34 -7.01
C ALA A 69 -3.78 -9.67 -5.80
N THR A 70 -3.05 -10.79 -5.86
CA THR A 70 -2.09 -11.24 -4.83
C THR A 70 -0.68 -10.68 -5.04
N GLY A 71 -0.47 -9.77 -5.99
CA GLY A 71 0.85 -9.19 -6.26
C GLY A 71 1.82 -10.12 -6.99
N THR A 72 1.33 -11.16 -7.65
CA THR A 72 2.19 -12.08 -8.41
C THR A 72 2.56 -11.45 -9.75
N LYS A 73 3.86 -11.44 -10.06
CA LYS A 73 4.38 -11.06 -11.37
C LYS A 73 4.01 -12.10 -12.42
N LEU A 74 3.39 -11.68 -13.54
CA LEU A 74 2.96 -12.57 -14.61
C LEU A 74 3.92 -12.61 -15.79
N THR A 75 4.63 -11.50 -16.06
CA THR A 75 5.57 -11.43 -17.18
C THR A 75 6.86 -10.72 -16.78
N THR A 76 7.93 -10.93 -17.56
CA THR A 76 9.17 -10.17 -17.42
C THR A 76 8.95 -8.73 -17.92
N ALA A 77 9.62 -7.77 -17.29
CA ALA A 77 9.63 -6.40 -17.79
C ALA A 77 10.39 -6.31 -19.11
N VAL A 78 9.79 -5.65 -20.09
CA VAL A 78 10.39 -5.44 -21.41
C VAL A 78 10.03 -4.04 -21.94
N ALA A 79 10.88 -3.47 -22.75
CA ALA A 79 10.54 -2.27 -23.52
C ALA A 79 9.38 -2.56 -24.48
N GLY A 80 8.54 -1.56 -24.70
CA GLY A 80 7.33 -1.71 -25.50
C GLY A 80 6.10 -2.22 -24.74
N ALA A 81 6.23 -2.59 -23.46
CA ALA A 81 5.10 -2.95 -22.62
C ALA A 81 4.23 -1.73 -22.25
N ASP A 82 2.93 -1.94 -21.99
CA ASP A 82 2.01 -0.87 -21.58
C ASP A 82 2.22 -0.42 -20.14
N GLN A 83 2.94 -1.21 -19.35
CA GLN A 83 3.18 -0.95 -17.93
C GLN A 83 4.52 -1.53 -17.46
N LEU A 84 5.09 -0.88 -16.43
CA LEU A 84 6.24 -1.38 -15.69
C LEU A 84 5.88 -1.41 -14.21
N LEU A 85 5.96 -2.59 -13.60
CA LEU A 85 5.58 -2.81 -12.20
C LEU A 85 6.80 -3.23 -11.38
N MET A 86 6.92 -2.64 -10.20
CA MET A 86 7.85 -3.06 -9.15
C MET A 86 7.08 -3.89 -8.12
N PHE A 87 7.37 -5.18 -8.05
CA PHE A 87 6.82 -6.13 -7.07
C PHE A 87 7.75 -6.20 -5.87
N PHE A 88 7.19 -6.33 -4.68
CA PHE A 88 7.96 -6.41 -3.44
C PHE A 88 7.21 -7.20 -2.38
N ASP A 89 7.98 -7.81 -1.47
CA ASP A 89 7.47 -8.32 -0.21
C ASP A 89 7.52 -7.21 0.84
N TYR A 90 6.55 -7.19 1.74
CA TYR A 90 6.46 -6.18 2.80
C TYR A 90 6.12 -6.80 4.14
N SER A 91 6.56 -6.16 5.23
CA SER A 91 6.19 -6.45 6.61
C SER A 91 6.26 -5.18 7.46
N GLY A 92 5.78 -5.23 8.71
CA GLY A 92 5.74 -4.06 9.59
C GLY A 92 4.67 -3.03 9.21
N MET A 93 3.64 -3.46 8.47
CA MET A 93 2.53 -2.62 8.01
C MET A 93 1.24 -2.89 8.80
N GLU A 94 1.36 -3.40 10.04
CA GLU A 94 0.23 -3.72 10.93
C GLU A 94 -0.56 -2.49 11.33
N VAL A 95 0.11 -1.35 11.48
CA VAL A 95 -0.55 -0.05 11.63
C VAL A 95 -0.90 0.51 10.24
N VAL A 96 -1.95 1.32 10.18
CA VAL A 96 -2.32 2.01 8.94
C VAL A 96 -1.21 2.98 8.56
N ARG A 97 -0.70 2.84 7.35
CA ARG A 97 0.39 3.60 6.77
C ARG A 97 -0.07 4.35 5.53
N ASN A 98 0.62 5.41 5.20
CA ASN A 98 0.48 6.07 3.91
C ASN A 98 1.64 5.68 2.99
N VAL A 99 1.30 5.41 1.74
CA VAL A 99 2.27 4.95 0.74
C VAL A 99 2.19 5.82 -0.49
N ARG A 100 3.33 6.19 -1.04
CA ARG A 100 3.47 6.78 -2.39
C ARG A 100 4.71 6.23 -3.07
N TRP A 101 4.77 6.35 -4.39
CA TRP A 101 5.97 5.96 -5.14
C TRP A 101 6.29 6.98 -6.21
N VAL A 102 7.57 7.00 -6.55
CA VAL A 102 8.15 7.88 -7.55
C VAL A 102 8.87 7.02 -8.57
N VAL A 103 8.77 7.39 -9.83
CA VAL A 103 9.42 6.70 -10.94
C VAL A 103 10.25 7.68 -11.73
N PHE A 104 11.51 7.35 -11.94
CA PHE A 104 12.44 8.09 -12.78
C PHE A 104 12.75 7.27 -14.04
N TYR A 105 12.97 7.95 -15.13
CA TYR A 105 13.45 7.39 -16.40
C TYR A 105 14.68 8.18 -16.83
N ASP A 106 15.81 7.47 -17.03
CA ASP A 106 17.13 8.05 -17.34
C ASP A 106 17.48 9.22 -16.40
N GLY A 107 17.19 9.07 -15.11
CA GLY A 107 17.44 10.06 -14.06
C GLY A 107 16.44 11.21 -13.99
N ALA A 108 15.51 11.33 -14.94
CA ALA A 108 14.48 12.35 -14.92
C ALA A 108 13.19 11.84 -14.27
N LEU A 109 12.50 12.69 -13.49
CA LEU A 109 11.20 12.36 -12.92
C LEU A 109 10.20 12.07 -14.05
N LYS A 110 9.67 10.85 -14.08
CA LYS A 110 8.67 10.39 -15.06
C LYS A 110 7.26 10.35 -14.48
N TYR A 111 7.14 9.93 -13.22
CA TYR A 111 5.84 9.80 -12.56
C TYR A 111 5.99 9.90 -11.03
N GLN A 112 4.96 10.45 -10.39
CA GLN A 112 4.79 10.43 -8.95
C GLN A 112 3.33 10.12 -8.63
N SER A 113 3.08 9.13 -7.76
CA SER A 113 1.73 8.83 -7.30
C SER A 113 1.25 9.87 -6.30
N ASN A 114 -0.07 9.96 -6.13
CA ASN A 114 -0.62 10.53 -4.91
C ASN A 114 -0.25 9.63 -3.71
N GLU A 115 -0.31 10.20 -2.51
CA GLU A 115 -0.25 9.42 -1.29
C GLU A 115 -1.55 8.64 -1.10
N VAL A 116 -1.46 7.36 -0.80
CA VAL A 116 -2.60 6.46 -0.60
C VAL A 116 -2.48 5.71 0.71
N THR A 117 -3.60 5.47 1.37
CA THR A 117 -3.64 4.67 2.59
C THR A 117 -3.44 3.19 2.26
N TRP A 118 -2.49 2.55 2.96
CA TRP A 118 -2.21 1.12 2.80
C TRP A 118 -3.27 0.27 3.48
N LEU A 119 -4.00 -0.53 2.70
CA LEU A 119 -5.09 -1.38 3.21
C LEU A 119 -4.82 -2.89 3.04
N ALA A 120 -3.67 -3.26 2.50
CA ALA A 120 -3.37 -4.67 2.15
C ALA A 120 -2.94 -5.55 3.35
N GLY A 121 -2.95 -5.01 4.58
CA GLY A 121 -2.57 -5.76 5.79
C GLY A 121 -1.12 -5.54 6.20
N GLY A 122 -0.68 -6.24 7.25
CA GLY A 122 0.61 -6.02 7.92
C GLY A 122 1.81 -6.61 7.20
N SER A 123 1.64 -7.69 6.45
CA SER A 123 2.69 -8.35 5.68
C SER A 123 2.14 -9.06 4.46
N GLY A 124 2.98 -9.29 3.46
CA GLY A 124 2.60 -9.98 2.24
C GLY A 124 3.44 -9.59 1.04
N ARG A 125 2.86 -9.74 -0.14
CA ARG A 125 3.44 -9.32 -1.42
C ARG A 125 2.52 -8.33 -2.10
N SER A 126 3.10 -7.29 -2.72
CA SER A 126 2.35 -6.27 -3.45
C SER A 126 3.17 -5.72 -4.62
N TRP A 127 2.63 -4.72 -5.27
CA TRP A 127 3.28 -4.03 -6.37
C TRP A 127 2.86 -2.56 -6.41
N VAL A 128 3.74 -1.75 -7.00
CA VAL A 128 3.47 -0.38 -7.45
C VAL A 128 3.89 -0.26 -8.90
N GLY A 129 3.40 0.74 -9.63
CA GLY A 129 3.71 0.74 -11.04
C GLY A 129 3.62 2.09 -11.74
N TYR A 130 4.12 2.04 -12.96
CA TYR A 130 3.97 3.06 -13.96
C TYR A 130 3.13 2.52 -15.12
N THR A 131 2.10 3.27 -15.47
CA THR A 131 1.33 3.08 -16.70
C THR A 131 1.23 4.44 -17.36
N GLY A 132 1.84 4.60 -18.50
CA GLY A 132 1.91 5.86 -19.22
C GLY A 132 0.99 5.90 -20.42
N PRO A 133 0.87 7.07 -21.08
CA PRO A 133 0.13 7.21 -22.34
C PRO A 133 0.86 6.60 -23.54
N ALA A 134 2.13 6.23 -23.37
CA ALA A 134 2.98 5.59 -24.37
C ALA A 134 3.59 4.31 -23.77
N PRO A 135 3.99 3.34 -24.60
CA PRO A 135 4.71 2.15 -24.15
C PRO A 135 5.96 2.49 -23.34
N VAL A 136 6.34 1.59 -22.44
CA VAL A 136 7.57 1.69 -21.65
C VAL A 136 8.79 1.70 -22.58
N GLU A 137 9.61 2.71 -22.48
CA GLU A 137 10.76 2.93 -23.35
C GLU A 137 11.98 2.08 -22.90
N ALA A 138 12.89 1.74 -23.84
CA ALA A 138 14.19 1.21 -23.51
C ALA A 138 15.01 2.26 -22.76
N GLY A 139 15.76 1.88 -21.72
CA GLY A 139 16.53 2.79 -20.88
C GLY A 139 16.52 2.36 -19.42
N THR A 140 16.97 3.26 -18.55
CA THR A 140 17.09 3.02 -17.11
C THR A 140 15.86 3.54 -16.36
N TRP A 141 15.18 2.63 -15.68
CA TRP A 141 14.02 2.93 -14.86
C TRP A 141 14.35 2.73 -13.39
N HIS A 142 14.17 3.76 -12.58
CA HIS A 142 14.36 3.72 -11.13
C HIS A 142 13.03 3.98 -10.41
N PHE A 143 12.70 3.12 -9.45
CA PHE A 143 11.50 3.22 -8.62
C PHE A 143 11.91 3.44 -7.18
N GLU A 144 11.20 4.34 -6.51
CA GLU A 144 11.38 4.63 -5.10
C GLU A 144 10.01 4.58 -4.39
N LEU A 145 9.91 3.77 -3.34
CA LEU A 145 8.71 3.56 -2.55
C LEU A 145 8.86 4.21 -1.17
N PHE A 146 7.93 5.08 -0.85
CA PHE A 146 7.87 5.79 0.43
C PHE A 146 6.74 5.22 1.28
N VAL A 147 7.00 5.04 2.57
CA VAL A 147 6.02 4.72 3.59
C VAL A 147 6.09 5.79 4.67
N ASP A 148 4.97 6.45 4.96
CA ASP A 148 4.87 7.59 5.89
C ASP A 148 5.90 8.69 5.60
N GLY A 149 6.18 8.93 4.31
CA GLY A 149 7.11 9.96 3.83
C GLY A 149 8.59 9.55 3.82
N GLU A 150 8.95 8.39 4.37
CA GLU A 150 10.33 7.87 4.36
C GLU A 150 10.54 6.86 3.23
N SER A 151 11.66 6.95 2.51
CA SER A 151 12.04 5.95 1.51
C SER A 151 12.31 4.60 2.19
N ARG A 152 11.59 3.56 1.77
CA ARG A 152 11.66 2.21 2.37
C ARG A 152 12.05 1.14 1.37
N GLY A 153 11.99 1.44 0.09
CA GLY A 153 12.40 0.52 -0.96
C GLY A 153 12.71 1.25 -2.25
N GLU A 154 13.83 0.92 -2.85
CA GLU A 154 14.23 1.45 -4.14
C GLU A 154 14.85 0.34 -4.99
N SER A 155 14.72 0.45 -6.28
CA SER A 155 15.37 -0.47 -7.22
C SER A 155 15.39 0.11 -8.62
N GLU A 156 16.32 -0.40 -9.41
CA GLU A 156 16.54 0.02 -10.79
C GLU A 156 16.50 -1.18 -11.74
N ILE A 157 16.03 -0.95 -12.95
CA ILE A 157 16.09 -1.91 -14.06
C ILE A 157 16.49 -1.18 -15.34
N VAL A 158 17.36 -1.83 -16.11
CA VAL A 158 17.70 -1.39 -17.47
C VAL A 158 16.93 -2.27 -18.47
N LEU A 159 16.11 -1.63 -19.29
CA LEU A 159 15.37 -2.29 -20.36
C LEU A 159 16.12 -2.07 -21.69
N PRO A 160 16.44 -3.15 -22.41
CA PRO A 160 17.15 -3.09 -23.69
C PRO A 160 16.28 -2.52 -24.82
#